data_a0a0ade06d87586372d2845031b2a43b
#
_entry.id   a0a0ade06d87586372d2845031b2a43b
#
_cell.length_a   1.000
_cell.length_b   1.000
_cell.length_c   1.000
_cell.angle_alpha   90.00
_cell.angle_beta   90.00
_cell.angle_gamma   90.00
#
_symmetry.space_group_name_H-M   'P 1'
#
loop_
_entity.id
_entity.type
_entity.pdbx_description
1 polymer ?
#
loop_
_entity_poly.entity_id
_entity_poly.type
_entity_poly.pdbx_seq_one_letter_code
_entity_poly.pdbx_strand_id
1 'polypeptide(L)'
;MMGKIILIILLCFLVRSIDAQEFKVHSFRCLPNDITAWIDPVRDLNDEACALIKVVGDPGFVFSTPLGIVSRKNEVGEIWLYVPHGTVKLTIKHPRWGVLRDYRFPAALESRLTYELVIASPPEKVQEKPYPEVLKRPFRGLKNTSLDCSLRPVSGGKLRGGKPAY
;
A
#
# COMPACT_ATOMS: atom_id res chain seq x y z
N MET A 1 -56.89 -0.03 -7.34
CA MET A 1 -55.77 0.73 -7.89
C MET A 1 -54.73 1.13 -6.83
N MET A 2 -55.09 1.40 -5.59
CA MET A 2 -54.14 1.84 -4.52
C MET A 2 -53.06 0.80 -4.19
N GLY A 3 -53.38 -0.51 -4.21
CA GLY A 3 -52.35 -1.53 -3.90
C GLY A 3 -51.15 -1.59 -4.85
N LYS A 4 -51.37 -1.28 -6.15
CA LYS A 4 -50.28 -1.24 -7.13
C LYS A 4 -49.36 -0.03 -6.91
N ILE A 5 -49.93 1.09 -6.47
CA ILE A 5 -49.15 2.31 -6.18
C ILE A 5 -48.29 2.11 -4.94
N ILE A 6 -48.82 1.46 -3.90
CA ILE A 6 -48.07 1.13 -2.68
C ILE A 6 -46.91 0.18 -2.99
N LEU A 7 -47.13 -0.83 -3.88
CA LEU A 7 -46.11 -1.75 -4.28
C LEU A 7 -44.95 -1.07 -5.04
N ILE A 8 -45.28 -0.11 -5.91
CA ILE A 8 -44.28 0.67 -6.66
C ILE A 8 -43.45 1.55 -5.72
N ILE A 9 -44.08 2.19 -4.75
CA ILE A 9 -43.41 3.03 -3.76
C ILE A 9 -42.48 2.16 -2.89
N LEU A 10 -42.94 0.97 -2.48
CA LEU A 10 -42.12 0.04 -1.72
C LEU A 10 -40.91 -0.46 -2.52
N LEU A 11 -41.08 -0.70 -3.82
CA LEU A 11 -40.01 -1.12 -4.72
C LEU A 11 -38.97 -0.01 -4.92
N CYS A 12 -39.39 1.26 -5.00
CA CYS A 12 -38.48 2.40 -5.09
C CYS A 12 -37.64 2.60 -3.82
N PHE A 13 -38.17 2.26 -2.65
CA PHE A 13 -37.41 2.34 -1.39
C PHE A 13 -36.34 1.25 -1.24
N LEU A 14 -36.40 0.18 -2.04
CA LEU A 14 -35.41 -0.91 -2.03
C LEU A 14 -34.16 -0.60 -2.88
N VAL A 15 -34.17 0.45 -3.70
CA VAL A 15 -32.99 0.92 -4.43
C VAL A 15 -32.10 1.68 -3.45
N ARG A 16 -31.40 0.94 -2.59
CA ARG A 16 -30.34 1.49 -1.78
C ARG A 16 -29.17 1.78 -2.72
N SER A 17 -28.75 3.03 -2.73
CA SER A 17 -27.49 3.41 -3.38
C SER A 17 -26.37 2.62 -2.72
N ILE A 18 -25.82 1.66 -3.45
CA ILE A 18 -24.59 0.97 -3.05
C ILE A 18 -23.49 2.00 -3.28
N ASP A 19 -23.08 2.68 -2.23
CA ASP A 19 -21.88 3.50 -2.23
C ASP A 19 -20.69 2.55 -2.46
N ALA A 20 -20.36 2.33 -3.72
CA ALA A 20 -19.11 1.68 -4.08
C ALA A 20 -17.99 2.64 -3.70
N GLN A 21 -17.18 2.26 -2.72
CA GLN A 21 -15.97 2.99 -2.39
C GLN A 21 -15.02 2.87 -3.58
N GLU A 22 -14.95 3.92 -4.39
CA GLU A 22 -14.06 4.01 -5.53
C GLU A 22 -12.71 4.58 -5.09
N PHE A 23 -11.63 3.93 -5.53
CA PHE A 23 -10.28 4.49 -5.47
C PHE A 23 -10.06 5.41 -6.68
N LYS A 24 -9.15 6.37 -6.54
CA LYS A 24 -8.81 7.33 -7.60
C LYS A 24 -7.30 7.40 -7.79
N VAL A 25 -6.89 7.64 -9.04
CA VAL A 25 -5.50 8.02 -9.31
C VAL A 25 -5.31 9.44 -8.81
N HIS A 26 -4.39 9.62 -7.87
CA HIS A 26 -4.08 10.92 -7.28
C HIS A 26 -3.12 11.71 -8.17
N SER A 27 -2.08 11.07 -8.65
CA SER A 27 -1.10 11.70 -9.53
C SER A 27 -0.42 10.69 -10.45
N PHE A 28 0.00 11.19 -11.59
CA PHE A 28 0.89 10.47 -12.53
C PHE A 28 1.95 11.45 -13.01
N ARG A 29 3.22 11.06 -12.92
CA ARG A 29 4.34 11.89 -13.35
C ARG A 29 5.49 11.07 -13.89
N CYS A 30 6.26 11.62 -14.81
CA CYS A 30 7.55 11.08 -15.23
C CYS A 30 8.62 11.45 -14.19
N LEU A 31 9.54 10.53 -13.92
CA LEU A 31 10.69 10.71 -13.03
C LEU A 31 11.99 10.70 -13.89
N PRO A 32 12.36 11.82 -14.52
CA PRO A 32 13.48 11.84 -15.46
C PRO A 32 14.84 11.56 -14.79
N ASN A 33 14.96 11.79 -13.50
CA ASN A 33 16.17 11.53 -12.73
C ASN A 33 16.24 10.10 -12.17
N ASP A 34 15.18 9.33 -12.32
CA ASP A 34 15.14 7.92 -11.88
C ASP A 34 15.60 7.02 -13.02
N ILE A 35 16.82 6.55 -12.91
CA ILE A 35 17.50 5.72 -13.91
C ILE A 35 17.26 4.21 -13.73
N THR A 36 16.33 3.80 -12.86
CA THR A 36 16.06 2.38 -12.56
C THR A 36 15.72 1.59 -13.83
N ALA A 37 14.82 2.12 -14.66
CA ALA A 37 14.43 1.49 -15.93
C ALA A 37 15.56 1.44 -16.96
N TRP A 38 16.57 2.29 -16.80
CA TRP A 38 17.74 2.34 -17.67
C TRP A 38 18.81 1.35 -17.24
N ILE A 39 19.09 1.22 -15.92
CA ILE A 39 20.17 0.37 -15.40
C ILE A 39 19.80 -1.11 -15.49
N ASP A 40 18.54 -1.48 -15.19
CA ASP A 40 18.03 -2.85 -15.23
C ASP A 40 16.84 -2.95 -16.21
N PRO A 41 17.12 -2.87 -17.53
CA PRO A 41 16.07 -2.85 -18.53
C PRO A 41 15.41 -4.22 -18.67
N VAL A 42 14.12 -4.29 -18.37
CA VAL A 42 13.28 -5.43 -18.73
C VAL A 42 12.87 -5.26 -20.19
N ARG A 43 12.98 -6.33 -20.98
CA ARG A 43 12.62 -6.31 -22.41
C ARG A 43 11.31 -7.04 -22.65
N ASP A 44 10.57 -6.56 -23.62
CA ASP A 44 9.35 -7.18 -24.09
C ASP A 44 9.63 -8.31 -25.09
N LEU A 45 8.56 -8.86 -25.70
CA LEU A 45 8.66 -9.93 -26.69
C LEU A 45 9.33 -9.48 -28.02
N ASN A 46 9.41 -8.17 -28.26
CA ASN A 46 10.05 -7.58 -29.44
C ASN A 46 11.51 -7.20 -29.16
N ASP A 47 12.03 -7.59 -28.00
CA ASP A 47 13.38 -7.19 -27.52
C ASP A 47 13.53 -5.68 -27.29
N GLU A 48 12.41 -4.94 -27.18
CA GLU A 48 12.39 -3.53 -26.84
C GLU A 48 12.40 -3.33 -25.32
N ALA A 49 13.12 -2.32 -24.84
CA ALA A 49 13.17 -2.01 -23.43
C ALA A 49 11.82 -1.41 -22.97
N CYS A 50 11.27 -1.95 -21.88
CA CYS A 50 10.03 -1.49 -21.28
C CYS A 50 10.15 -0.12 -20.62
N ALA A 51 9.00 0.53 -20.41
CA ALA A 51 8.82 1.58 -19.45
C ALA A 51 8.60 0.99 -18.05
N LEU A 52 9.04 1.67 -17.00
CA LEU A 52 8.78 1.29 -15.61
C LEU A 52 7.75 2.23 -15.00
N ILE A 53 6.68 1.67 -14.44
CA ILE A 53 5.72 2.42 -13.62
C ILE A 53 5.89 1.97 -12.17
N LYS A 54 6.31 2.88 -11.30
CA LYS A 54 6.32 2.69 -9.84
C LYS A 54 4.96 3.12 -9.29
N VAL A 55 4.17 2.16 -8.84
CA VAL A 55 2.84 2.41 -8.31
C VAL A 55 2.92 2.47 -6.79
N VAL A 56 2.54 3.62 -6.23
CA VAL A 56 2.41 3.83 -4.79
C VAL A 56 0.94 3.62 -4.42
N GLY A 57 0.67 2.62 -3.59
CA GLY A 57 -0.69 2.26 -3.19
C GLY A 57 -0.76 0.91 -2.47
N ASP A 58 -1.98 0.43 -2.28
CA ASP A 58 -2.22 -0.87 -1.63
C ASP A 58 -1.65 -2.03 -2.46
N PRO A 59 -1.00 -3.02 -1.85
CA PRO A 59 -0.44 -4.18 -2.55
C PRO A 59 -1.49 -5.08 -3.23
N GLY A 60 -2.76 -4.96 -2.84
CA GLY A 60 -3.88 -5.70 -3.43
C GLY A 60 -4.32 -5.23 -4.81
N PHE A 61 -3.74 -4.15 -5.33
CA PHE A 61 -4.04 -3.71 -6.70
C PHE A 61 -3.54 -4.69 -7.74
N VAL A 62 -4.39 -4.96 -8.73
CA VAL A 62 -4.09 -5.75 -9.92
C VAL A 62 -4.19 -4.84 -11.13
N PHE A 63 -3.22 -4.96 -12.03
CA PHE A 63 -3.09 -4.09 -13.19
C PHE A 63 -3.20 -4.88 -14.48
N SER A 64 -3.70 -4.24 -15.53
CA SER A 64 -3.67 -4.78 -16.88
C SER A 64 -3.60 -3.65 -17.91
N THR A 65 -2.88 -3.86 -19.01
CA THR A 65 -2.79 -2.95 -20.14
C THR A 65 -3.17 -3.65 -21.41
N PRO A 66 -3.60 -2.93 -22.47
CA PRO A 66 -3.88 -3.55 -23.77
C PRO A 66 -2.67 -4.27 -24.40
N LEU A 67 -1.45 -3.77 -24.14
CA LEU A 67 -0.21 -4.37 -24.62
C LEU A 67 0.36 -5.43 -23.65
N GLY A 68 -0.32 -5.69 -22.54
CA GLY A 68 0.14 -6.59 -21.50
C GLY A 68 1.10 -5.94 -20.51
N ILE A 69 1.47 -6.70 -19.46
CA ILE A 69 2.49 -6.34 -18.48
C ILE A 69 3.58 -7.40 -18.60
N VAL A 70 4.79 -6.98 -18.89
CA VAL A 70 5.92 -7.89 -19.11
C VAL A 70 6.40 -8.48 -17.78
N SER A 71 6.53 -7.64 -16.76
CA SER A 71 6.94 -8.07 -15.44
C SER A 71 6.32 -7.20 -14.35
N ARG A 72 6.05 -7.81 -13.20
CA ARG A 72 5.61 -7.14 -11.99
C ARG A 72 6.53 -7.53 -10.84
N LYS A 73 7.06 -6.54 -10.13
CA LYS A 73 7.82 -6.73 -8.89
C LYS A 73 7.10 -6.00 -7.76
N ASN A 74 7.02 -6.61 -6.59
CA ASN A 74 6.48 -5.95 -5.40
C ASN A 74 7.66 -5.55 -4.53
N GLU A 75 7.86 -4.25 -4.39
CA GLU A 75 8.86 -3.64 -3.53
C GLU A 75 8.22 -3.10 -2.25
N VAL A 76 9.05 -2.65 -1.31
CA VAL A 76 8.54 -2.11 -0.04
C VAL A 76 7.84 -0.77 -0.29
N GLY A 77 6.50 -0.77 -0.17
CA GLY A 77 5.67 0.43 -0.38
C GLY A 77 5.34 0.76 -1.83
N GLU A 78 5.85 0.00 -2.80
CA GLU A 78 5.67 0.25 -4.22
C GLU A 78 5.43 -1.05 -5.00
N ILE A 79 4.70 -0.93 -6.10
CA ILE A 79 4.55 -2.01 -7.08
C ILE A 79 5.20 -1.54 -8.38
N TRP A 80 6.19 -2.27 -8.85
CA TRP A 80 6.88 -1.97 -10.08
C TRP A 80 6.26 -2.75 -11.23
N LEU A 81 5.81 -2.02 -12.25
CA LEU A 81 5.20 -2.58 -13.45
C LEU A 81 6.07 -2.25 -14.65
N TYR A 82 6.59 -3.28 -15.30
CA TYR A 82 7.30 -3.15 -16.58
C TYR A 82 6.29 -3.35 -17.71
N VAL A 83 6.06 -2.30 -18.47
CA VAL A 83 5.07 -2.29 -19.55
C VAL A 83 5.75 -1.97 -20.88
N PRO A 84 5.25 -2.52 -22.01
CA PRO A 84 5.78 -2.20 -23.32
C PRO A 84 5.72 -0.70 -23.60
N HIS A 85 6.70 -0.22 -24.33
CA HIS A 85 6.73 1.13 -24.86
C HIS A 85 5.45 1.42 -25.66
N GLY A 86 5.01 2.68 -25.71
CA GLY A 86 3.78 3.04 -26.40
C GLY A 86 2.48 2.72 -25.64
N THR A 87 2.55 2.17 -24.44
CA THR A 87 1.36 1.95 -23.59
C THR A 87 0.70 3.30 -23.27
N VAL A 88 -0.60 3.43 -23.55
CA VAL A 88 -1.38 4.66 -23.36
C VAL A 88 -2.50 4.50 -22.33
N LYS A 89 -2.83 3.27 -21.94
CA LYS A 89 -3.95 2.95 -21.03
C LYS A 89 -3.55 1.92 -19.99
N LEU A 90 -4.15 2.07 -18.81
CA LEU A 90 -4.01 1.15 -17.69
C LEU A 90 -5.39 0.86 -17.09
N THR A 91 -5.69 -0.40 -16.87
CA THR A 91 -6.84 -0.82 -16.05
C THR A 91 -6.34 -1.25 -14.70
N ILE A 92 -6.92 -0.70 -13.65
CA ILE A 92 -6.57 -0.92 -12.25
C ILE A 92 -7.75 -1.60 -11.58
N LYS A 93 -7.51 -2.71 -10.89
CA LYS A 93 -8.54 -3.48 -10.17
C LYS A 93 -8.14 -3.64 -8.72
N HIS A 94 -9.12 -3.53 -7.84
CA HIS A 94 -8.93 -3.85 -6.43
C HIS A 94 -10.11 -4.70 -5.93
N PRO A 95 -9.88 -5.79 -5.18
CA PRO A 95 -10.95 -6.70 -4.77
C PRO A 95 -12.02 -6.05 -3.89
N ARG A 96 -11.66 -5.03 -3.11
CA ARG A 96 -12.58 -4.32 -2.21
C ARG A 96 -13.15 -3.02 -2.79
N TRP A 97 -12.42 -2.36 -3.70
CA TRP A 97 -12.74 -0.98 -4.16
C TRP A 97 -13.16 -0.92 -5.62
N GLY A 98 -13.27 -2.06 -6.29
CA GLY A 98 -13.78 -2.15 -7.67
C GLY A 98 -12.71 -2.00 -8.74
N VAL A 99 -13.10 -1.46 -9.88
CA VAL A 99 -12.28 -1.43 -11.10
C VAL A 99 -12.31 -0.04 -11.73
N LEU A 100 -11.14 0.57 -11.88
CA LEU A 100 -10.93 1.75 -12.72
C LEU A 100 -10.47 1.28 -14.10
N ARG A 101 -11.36 1.37 -15.09
CA ARG A 101 -11.08 0.96 -16.46
C ARG A 101 -10.52 2.11 -17.26
N ASP A 102 -9.63 1.78 -18.21
CA ASP A 102 -9.15 2.71 -19.24
C ASP A 102 -8.58 4.03 -18.70
N TYR A 103 -7.87 3.97 -17.55
CA TYR A 103 -7.10 5.14 -17.14
C TYR A 103 -6.12 5.48 -18.25
N ARG A 104 -6.24 6.70 -18.82
CA ARG A 104 -5.37 7.16 -19.90
C ARG A 104 -4.21 7.95 -19.34
N PHE A 105 -3.01 7.59 -19.78
CA PHE A 105 -1.83 8.40 -19.53
C PHE A 105 -1.87 9.69 -20.36
N PRO A 106 -1.28 10.79 -19.89
CA PRO A 106 -1.19 12.05 -20.65
C PRO A 106 -0.47 11.91 -21.98
N ALA A 107 0.50 11.00 -22.05
CA ALA A 107 1.26 10.65 -23.26
C ALA A 107 1.52 9.14 -23.27
N ALA A 108 1.91 8.61 -24.43
CA ALA A 108 2.39 7.24 -24.54
C ALA A 108 3.67 7.07 -23.71
N LEU A 109 3.78 5.94 -23.02
CA LEU A 109 4.95 5.67 -22.19
C LEU A 109 6.17 5.38 -23.06
N GLU A 110 7.27 6.02 -22.73
CA GLU A 110 8.53 5.88 -23.47
C GLU A 110 9.41 4.80 -22.86
N SER A 111 10.15 4.11 -23.74
CA SER A 111 11.13 3.11 -23.38
C SER A 111 12.17 3.65 -22.40
N ARG A 112 12.56 2.84 -21.41
CA ARG A 112 13.61 3.15 -20.41
C ARG A 112 13.32 4.36 -19.50
N LEU A 113 12.13 4.92 -19.54
CA LEU A 113 11.72 5.95 -18.60
C LEU A 113 10.99 5.35 -17.39
N THR A 114 11.19 6.00 -16.25
CA THR A 114 10.48 5.68 -15.01
C THR A 114 9.37 6.68 -14.77
N TYR A 115 8.21 6.17 -14.42
CA TYR A 115 7.01 6.93 -14.07
C TYR A 115 6.55 6.58 -12.67
N GLU A 116 5.95 7.53 -11.98
CA GLU A 116 5.29 7.31 -10.70
C GLU A 116 3.77 7.44 -10.87
N LEU A 117 3.04 6.49 -10.33
CA LEU A 117 1.58 6.47 -10.28
C LEU A 117 1.15 6.36 -8.82
N VAL A 118 0.52 7.40 -8.28
CA VAL A 118 0.01 7.39 -6.90
C VAL A 118 -1.49 7.13 -6.93
N ILE A 119 -1.91 6.08 -6.23
CA ILE A 119 -3.32 5.70 -6.11
C ILE A 119 -3.78 6.02 -4.69
N ALA A 120 -4.80 6.89 -4.58
CA ALA A 120 -5.44 7.16 -3.31
C ALA A 120 -6.44 6.07 -2.98
N SER A 121 -6.20 5.36 -1.90
CA SER A 121 -7.18 4.43 -1.32
C SER A 121 -8.29 5.20 -0.63
N PRO A 122 -9.56 4.77 -0.70
CA PRO A 122 -10.59 5.32 0.14
C PRO A 122 -10.19 5.21 1.62
N PRO A 123 -10.54 6.19 2.47
CA PRO A 123 -10.26 6.07 3.89
C PRO A 123 -10.91 4.79 4.41
N GLU A 124 -10.09 3.90 4.92
CA GLU A 124 -10.59 2.70 5.57
C GLU A 124 -11.45 3.16 6.76
N LYS A 125 -12.75 2.88 6.71
CA LYS A 125 -13.59 3.01 7.91
C LYS A 125 -13.02 1.98 8.88
N VAL A 126 -12.14 2.44 9.77
CA VAL A 126 -11.67 1.66 10.89
C VAL A 126 -12.95 1.25 11.62
N GLN A 127 -13.41 0.02 11.39
CA GLN A 127 -14.33 -0.61 12.31
C GLN A 127 -13.51 -0.75 13.59
N GLU A 128 -13.69 0.20 14.51
CA GLU A 128 -13.29 -0.01 15.89
C GLU A 128 -13.93 -1.34 16.31
N LYS A 129 -13.15 -2.42 16.20
CA LYS A 129 -13.49 -3.62 16.96
C LYS A 129 -13.62 -3.16 18.39
N PRO A 130 -14.80 -3.31 19.01
CA PRO A 130 -14.93 -2.95 20.41
C PRO A 130 -13.82 -3.71 21.13
N TYR A 131 -12.91 -2.95 21.72
CA TYR A 131 -11.83 -3.48 22.53
C TYR A 131 -12.46 -4.40 23.58
N PRO A 132 -12.12 -5.68 23.65
CA PRO A 132 -12.75 -6.56 24.60
C PRO A 132 -12.54 -5.96 26.00
N GLU A 133 -13.62 -5.72 26.69
CA GLU A 133 -13.72 -5.06 28.00
C GLU A 133 -13.06 -5.89 29.14
N VAL A 134 -12.01 -6.64 28.80
CA VAL A 134 -11.34 -7.61 29.70
C VAL A 134 -10.36 -6.92 30.66
N LEU A 135 -10.08 -5.63 30.49
CA LEU A 135 -9.08 -4.93 31.32
C LEU A 135 -9.66 -4.10 32.48
N LYS A 136 -10.94 -4.26 32.81
CA LYS A 136 -11.51 -3.68 34.04
C LYS A 136 -11.53 -4.68 35.22
N ARG A 137 -10.56 -5.60 35.28
CA ARG A 137 -10.32 -6.29 36.55
C ARG A 137 -9.46 -5.38 37.42
N PRO A 138 -9.98 -4.86 38.53
CA PRO A 138 -9.15 -4.14 39.46
C PRO A 138 -8.06 -5.09 39.95
N PHE A 139 -6.81 -4.66 39.86
CA PHE A 139 -5.67 -5.37 40.42
C PHE A 139 -5.90 -5.55 41.91
N ARG A 140 -6.44 -6.71 42.30
CA ARG A 140 -6.69 -7.06 43.66
C ARG A 140 -5.40 -7.65 44.25
N GLY A 141 -4.67 -6.83 44.97
CA GLY A 141 -3.71 -7.30 45.99
C GLY A 141 -2.31 -7.61 45.51
N LEU A 142 -1.53 -6.57 45.21
CA LEU A 142 -0.10 -6.60 45.57
C LEU A 142 0.03 -5.89 46.93
N LYS A 143 0.18 -6.70 47.97
CA LYS A 143 0.62 -6.18 49.28
C LYS A 143 1.96 -5.49 49.06
N ASN A 144 2.06 -4.26 49.59
CA ASN A 144 3.27 -3.49 49.62
C ASN A 144 4.42 -4.32 50.21
N THR A 145 5.24 -4.91 49.38
CA THR A 145 6.55 -5.37 49.78
C THR A 145 7.46 -4.19 49.46
N SER A 146 7.84 -3.47 50.49
CA SER A 146 8.87 -2.43 50.42
C SER A 146 10.14 -3.07 49.88
N LEU A 147 10.46 -2.78 48.64
CA LEU A 147 11.77 -3.06 48.06
C LEU A 147 12.74 -2.06 48.67
N ASP A 148 13.43 -2.53 49.72
CA ASP A 148 14.59 -1.85 50.31
C ASP A 148 15.73 -1.86 49.24
N CYS A 149 15.87 -0.75 48.53
CA CYS A 149 16.98 -0.48 47.64
C CYS A 149 18.20 -0.04 48.46
N SER A 150 18.79 -0.94 49.24
CA SER A 150 20.11 -0.71 49.80
C SER A 150 21.16 -0.95 48.70
N LEU A 151 21.62 0.16 48.13
CA LEU A 151 22.78 0.20 47.22
C LEU A 151 24.03 -0.21 48.04
N ARG A 152 24.51 -1.44 47.83
CA ARG A 152 25.85 -1.82 48.31
C ARG A 152 26.88 -1.17 47.37
N PRO A 153 27.86 -0.42 47.88
CA PRO A 153 28.97 0.08 47.10
C PRO A 153 29.85 -1.09 46.65
N VAL A 154 30.07 -1.23 45.36
CA VAL A 154 31.02 -2.19 44.79
C VAL A 154 32.41 -1.64 45.07
N SER A 155 33.15 -2.35 45.93
CA SER A 155 34.54 -2.07 46.25
C SER A 155 35.43 -2.34 45.03
N GLY A 156 36.35 -1.40 44.80
CA GLY A 156 37.25 -1.32 43.66
C GLY A 156 38.08 -2.58 43.37
N GLY A 157 37.91 -3.10 42.17
CA GLY A 157 38.82 -4.09 41.56
C GLY A 157 40.04 -3.36 40.98
N LYS A 158 41.21 -3.69 41.52
CA LYS A 158 42.54 -3.20 41.18
C LYS A 158 42.90 -3.57 39.73
N LEU A 159 43.08 -2.61 38.85
CA LEU A 159 43.59 -2.79 37.52
C LEU A 159 45.05 -3.22 37.55
N ARG A 160 45.33 -4.45 37.14
CA ARG A 160 46.66 -4.98 36.91
C ARG A 160 47.13 -4.58 35.51
N GLY A 161 48.18 -3.77 35.44
CA GLY A 161 48.79 -3.35 34.19
C GLY A 161 49.39 -4.51 33.43
N GLY A 162 49.01 -4.64 32.13
CA GLY A 162 49.69 -5.45 31.15
C GLY A 162 50.54 -4.59 30.24
N LYS A 163 51.82 -4.86 30.16
CA LYS A 163 52.82 -4.19 29.32
C LYS A 163 52.56 -4.51 27.84
N PRO A 164 52.81 -3.58 26.90
CA PRO A 164 52.85 -3.88 25.48
C PRO A 164 54.18 -4.58 25.14
N ALA A 165 54.11 -5.68 24.38
CA ALA A 165 55.24 -6.28 23.70
C ALA A 165 55.25 -5.83 22.22
N TYR A 166 56.45 -5.54 21.76
CA TYR A 166 56.91 -5.07 20.45
C TYR A 166 56.22 -5.63 19.23
#